data_620597f898ca7b2ed7badfc0d7039eab
#
_entry.id   620597f898ca7b2ed7badfc0d7039eab
#
_cell.length_a   1.000
_cell.length_b   1.000
_cell.length_c   1.000
_cell.angle_alpha   90.00
_cell.angle_beta   90.00
_cell.angle_gamma   90.00
#
_symmetry.space_group_name_H-M   'P 1'
#
loop_
_entity.id
_entity.type
_entity.pdbx_description
1 polymer ?
#
loop_
_entity_poly.entity_id
_entity_poly.type
_entity_poly.pdbx_seq_one_letter_code
_entity_poly.pdbx_strand_id
1 'polypeptide(L)'
;MSMSNWSSSEDEDDASVWSPARLAEEGVAYRVVNVLGSGFVNDRVDIQQLALLVRNTDYAPRSFNALVMRFQAPKATVLIYKSGKFVVIGATSVENAKLAADKLISILKKVSFPSDSSPFTVRNVVGSTDVRFRVRLEGLARDHIRFCTYEPEMFPGLIYRMMHPKCTLLIFISGKIVITGCESPAEGEKALGKIFPALLQYRLREDSSDDEDEQEDESMSDEDRWVAESAPI
;
A
#
# COMPACT_ATOMS: atom_id res chain seq x y z
N MET A 1 -33.93 -15.83 -4.12
CA MET A 1 -32.77 -16.32 -3.34
C MET A 1 -31.85 -17.03 -4.32
N SER A 2 -30.94 -16.30 -4.92
CA SER A 2 -29.98 -16.85 -5.88
C SER A 2 -28.60 -16.70 -5.25
N MET A 3 -28.06 -17.80 -4.75
CA MET A 3 -26.64 -17.89 -4.37
C MET A 3 -25.84 -17.88 -5.65
N SER A 4 -25.20 -16.76 -5.97
CA SER A 4 -24.23 -16.69 -7.05
C SER A 4 -23.01 -17.52 -6.69
N ASN A 5 -22.82 -18.55 -7.46
CA ASN A 5 -21.77 -19.56 -7.40
C ASN A 5 -20.44 -18.87 -7.75
N TRP A 6 -19.59 -18.60 -6.75
CA TRP A 6 -18.25 -18.09 -6.95
C TRP A 6 -17.30 -19.28 -7.16
N SER A 7 -17.32 -19.87 -8.35
CA SER A 7 -16.40 -20.94 -8.71
C SER A 7 -15.15 -20.37 -9.38
N SER A 8 -14.02 -20.93 -8.99
CA SER A 8 -12.70 -20.73 -9.57
C SER A 8 -12.68 -21.04 -11.07
N SER A 9 -12.54 -20.02 -11.90
CA SER A 9 -12.07 -20.14 -13.28
C SER A 9 -11.20 -18.94 -13.62
N GLU A 10 -10.05 -19.25 -14.16
CA GLU A 10 -9.02 -18.36 -14.63
C GLU A 10 -9.56 -17.51 -15.81
N ASP A 11 -9.18 -16.22 -15.81
CA ASP A 11 -9.19 -15.29 -16.97
C ASP A 11 -10.41 -15.28 -17.91
N GLU A 12 -11.62 -15.13 -17.35
CA GLU A 12 -12.74 -14.62 -18.13
C GLU A 12 -12.95 -13.14 -17.76
N ASP A 13 -13.04 -12.27 -18.79
CA ASP A 13 -13.43 -10.88 -18.69
C ASP A 13 -14.81 -10.79 -18.02
N ASP A 14 -14.81 -10.75 -16.68
CA ASP A 14 -16.04 -10.62 -15.91
C ASP A 14 -16.59 -9.21 -16.15
N ALA A 15 -17.68 -9.12 -16.92
CA ALA A 15 -18.38 -7.87 -17.25
C ALA A 15 -18.80 -7.07 -15.99
N SER A 16 -18.69 -7.67 -14.80
CA SER A 16 -18.92 -7.01 -13.51
C SER A 16 -17.73 -6.18 -13.03
N VAL A 17 -16.52 -6.38 -13.60
CA VAL A 17 -15.31 -5.66 -13.19
C VAL A 17 -15.22 -4.32 -13.91
N TRP A 18 -15.16 -3.23 -13.15
CA TRP A 18 -15.02 -1.90 -13.72
C TRP A 18 -13.57 -1.66 -14.18
N SER A 19 -13.43 -1.24 -15.44
CA SER A 19 -12.13 -0.84 -15.98
C SER A 19 -11.64 0.48 -15.33
N PRO A 20 -10.31 0.74 -15.31
CA PRO A 20 -9.78 2.03 -14.83
C PRO A 20 -10.38 3.24 -15.54
N ALA A 21 -10.69 3.12 -16.85
CA ALA A 21 -11.33 4.18 -17.62
C ALA A 21 -12.74 4.49 -17.10
N ARG A 22 -13.54 3.45 -16.85
CA ARG A 22 -14.89 3.60 -16.30
C ARG A 22 -14.89 4.17 -14.88
N LEU A 23 -13.91 3.78 -14.04
CA LEU A 23 -13.73 4.35 -12.71
C LEU A 23 -13.37 5.84 -12.78
N ALA A 24 -12.55 6.23 -13.76
CA ALA A 24 -12.16 7.62 -13.97
C ALA A 24 -13.34 8.51 -14.38
N GLU A 25 -14.33 7.98 -15.11
CA GLU A 25 -15.58 8.68 -15.43
C GLU A 25 -16.37 9.04 -14.16
N GLU A 26 -16.31 8.20 -13.12
CA GLU A 26 -16.89 8.47 -11.79
C GLU A 26 -15.97 9.33 -10.90
N GLY A 27 -14.85 9.81 -11.42
CA GLY A 27 -13.87 10.61 -10.66
C GLY A 27 -13.03 9.78 -9.67
N VAL A 28 -13.03 8.45 -9.82
CA VAL A 28 -12.32 7.51 -8.96
C VAL A 28 -11.02 7.08 -9.62
N ALA A 29 -9.89 7.30 -8.94
CA ALA A 29 -8.57 6.94 -9.46
C ALA A 29 -7.75 6.21 -8.40
N TYR A 30 -7.11 5.11 -8.79
CA TYR A 30 -6.12 4.43 -7.96
C TYR A 30 -4.80 5.19 -8.01
N ARG A 31 -4.20 5.43 -6.85
CA ARG A 31 -2.89 6.10 -6.73
C ARG A 31 -1.96 5.25 -5.89
N VAL A 32 -0.79 4.94 -6.42
CA VAL A 32 0.28 4.30 -5.63
C VAL A 32 0.83 5.32 -4.63
N VAL A 33 0.81 4.97 -3.36
CA VAL A 33 1.30 5.81 -2.26
C VAL A 33 2.59 5.28 -1.65
N ASN A 34 2.82 3.97 -1.72
CA ASN A 34 4.04 3.36 -1.23
C ASN A 34 4.39 2.09 -2.02
N VAL A 35 5.66 1.93 -2.34
CA VAL A 35 6.20 0.69 -2.91
C VAL A 35 7.28 0.17 -1.98
N LEU A 36 7.14 -1.09 -1.58
CA LEU A 36 8.13 -1.83 -0.82
C LEU A 36 8.76 -2.90 -1.71
N GLY A 37 10.06 -2.92 -1.75
CA GLY A 37 10.81 -3.94 -2.47
C GLY A 37 12.10 -4.31 -1.74
N SER A 38 12.71 -5.42 -2.09
CA SER A 38 13.92 -5.92 -1.46
C SER A 38 14.89 -6.54 -2.45
N GLY A 39 16.16 -6.56 -2.07
CA GLY A 39 17.24 -7.24 -2.76
C GLY A 39 18.36 -7.57 -1.79
N PHE A 40 19.47 -8.09 -2.31
CA PHE A 40 20.68 -8.39 -1.53
C PHE A 40 21.89 -7.72 -2.18
N VAL A 41 22.81 -7.29 -1.32
CA VAL A 41 24.09 -6.68 -1.69
C VAL A 41 25.20 -7.53 -1.14
N ASN A 42 25.46 -8.67 -1.57
CA ASN A 42 26.44 -9.55 -0.92
C ASN A 42 25.94 -10.27 0.35
N ASP A 43 26.70 -11.25 0.85
CA ASP A 43 26.29 -12.12 1.95
C ASP A 43 26.40 -11.48 3.34
N ARG A 44 27.28 -10.51 3.52
CA ARG A 44 27.43 -9.75 4.77
C ARG A 44 27.92 -8.34 4.51
N VAL A 45 27.34 -7.39 5.23
CA VAL A 45 27.69 -5.96 5.16
C VAL A 45 28.11 -5.48 6.53
N ASP A 46 29.29 -4.89 6.65
CA ASP A 46 29.67 -4.13 7.82
C ASP A 46 28.96 -2.76 7.78
N ILE A 47 27.75 -2.73 8.35
CA ILE A 47 26.94 -1.52 8.37
C ILE A 47 27.52 -0.43 9.26
N GLN A 48 28.40 -0.75 10.23
CA GLN A 48 29.10 0.25 11.06
C GLN A 48 30.12 1.00 10.21
N GLN A 49 30.93 0.27 9.46
CA GLN A 49 31.90 0.85 8.54
C GLN A 49 31.17 1.64 7.43
N LEU A 50 30.09 1.08 6.87
CA LEU A 50 29.33 1.74 5.85
C LEU A 50 28.74 3.08 6.33
N ALA A 51 28.23 3.14 7.56
CA ALA A 51 27.71 4.36 8.18
C ALA A 51 28.73 5.49 8.28
N LEU A 52 30.02 5.16 8.41
CA LEU A 52 31.11 6.16 8.44
C LEU A 52 31.49 6.68 7.04
N LEU A 53 31.27 5.87 6.01
CA LEU A 53 31.67 6.17 4.64
C LEU A 53 30.62 6.93 3.84
N VAL A 54 29.32 6.79 4.22
CA VAL A 54 28.20 7.30 3.44
C VAL A 54 27.45 8.39 4.20
N ARG A 55 27.07 9.46 3.47
CA ARG A 55 26.28 10.57 4.02
C ARG A 55 24.78 10.24 4.00
N ASN A 56 23.99 11.00 4.78
CA ASN A 56 22.52 10.86 4.90
C ASN A 56 22.09 9.48 5.40
N THR A 57 22.87 8.94 6.34
CA THR A 57 22.59 7.68 6.99
C THR A 57 22.33 7.88 8.47
N ASP A 58 21.47 7.04 9.02
CA ASP A 58 21.16 6.96 10.43
C ASP A 58 21.36 5.51 10.89
N TYR A 59 22.19 5.32 11.91
CA TYR A 59 22.50 4.01 12.46
C TYR A 59 22.44 4.03 13.98
N ALA A 60 21.35 3.50 14.51
CA ALA A 60 21.08 3.42 15.94
C ALA A 60 20.92 1.95 16.38
N PRO A 61 22.00 1.16 16.52
CA PRO A 61 21.94 -0.30 16.72
C PRO A 61 21.22 -0.75 18.00
N ARG A 62 21.01 0.17 18.95
CA ARG A 62 20.26 -0.12 20.18
C ARG A 62 18.73 -0.10 19.98
N SER A 63 18.24 0.65 19.00
CA SER A 63 16.82 0.79 18.69
C SER A 63 16.42 0.08 17.41
N PHE A 64 17.29 0.03 16.40
CA PHE A 64 16.97 -0.53 15.10
C PHE A 64 18.16 -1.23 14.43
N ASN A 65 18.00 -2.49 14.01
CA ASN A 65 19.07 -3.34 13.50
C ASN A 65 19.44 -3.12 12.03
N ALA A 66 19.12 -1.97 11.44
CA ALA A 66 19.46 -1.64 10.07
C ALA A 66 20.11 -0.25 9.98
N LEU A 67 20.91 -0.04 8.95
CA LEU A 67 21.35 1.27 8.52
C LEU A 67 20.24 1.89 7.66
N VAL A 68 19.74 3.05 8.07
CA VAL A 68 18.71 3.79 7.35
C VAL A 68 19.37 4.82 6.46
N MET A 69 19.15 4.75 5.15
CA MET A 69 19.66 5.71 4.17
C MET A 69 18.48 6.39 3.48
N ARG A 70 18.40 7.73 3.57
CA ARG A 70 17.30 8.49 2.98
C ARG A 70 17.72 9.18 1.69
N PHE A 71 16.96 8.95 0.63
CA PHE A 71 17.14 9.59 -0.66
C PHE A 71 16.08 10.69 -0.89
N GLN A 72 16.50 11.80 -1.47
CA GLN A 72 15.59 12.88 -1.88
C GLN A 72 15.16 12.76 -3.35
N ALA A 73 16.04 12.21 -4.18
CA ALA A 73 15.77 11.97 -5.60
C ALA A 73 16.36 10.63 -6.04
N PRO A 74 15.54 9.60 -6.31
CA PRO A 74 14.10 9.54 -6.02
C PRO A 74 13.82 9.60 -4.50
N LYS A 75 12.66 10.14 -4.11
CA LYS A 75 12.26 10.15 -2.69
C LYS A 75 11.99 8.71 -2.24
N ALA A 76 12.87 8.18 -1.41
CA ALA A 76 12.77 6.81 -0.87
C ALA A 76 13.71 6.65 0.32
N THR A 77 13.40 5.67 1.16
CA THR A 77 14.26 5.23 2.26
C THR A 77 14.75 3.82 1.98
N VAL A 78 16.03 3.60 2.19
CA VAL A 78 16.64 2.27 2.05
C VAL A 78 17.14 1.80 3.40
N LEU A 79 16.72 0.61 3.79
CA LEU A 79 17.14 -0.09 5.00
C LEU A 79 18.15 -1.15 4.61
N ILE A 80 19.35 -1.12 5.20
CA ILE A 80 20.41 -2.06 4.90
C ILE A 80 20.73 -2.88 6.17
N TYR A 81 20.65 -4.19 6.06
CA TYR A 81 20.88 -5.13 7.16
C TYR A 81 22.25 -5.77 7.09
N LYS A 82 22.77 -6.21 8.23
CA LYS A 82 24.05 -6.95 8.33
C LYS A 82 24.12 -8.20 7.46
N SER A 83 22.96 -8.81 7.18
CA SER A 83 22.83 -9.97 6.29
C SER A 83 23.06 -9.66 4.82
N GLY A 84 23.31 -8.41 4.44
CA GLY A 84 23.35 -7.97 3.06
C GLY A 84 21.99 -7.72 2.42
N LYS A 85 20.90 -8.08 3.09
CA LYS A 85 19.55 -7.71 2.63
C LYS A 85 19.38 -6.21 2.68
N PHE A 86 18.77 -5.65 1.64
CA PHE A 86 18.27 -4.27 1.69
C PHE A 86 16.78 -4.22 1.34
N VAL A 87 16.11 -3.22 1.87
CA VAL A 87 14.68 -2.96 1.64
C VAL A 87 14.52 -1.49 1.24
N VAL A 88 13.81 -1.25 0.16
CA VAL A 88 13.41 0.09 -0.28
C VAL A 88 11.96 0.32 0.11
N ILE A 89 11.67 1.46 0.73
CA ILE A 89 10.34 1.89 1.16
C ILE A 89 10.11 3.36 0.85
N GLY A 90 8.86 3.79 0.76
CA GLY A 90 8.49 5.20 0.62
C GLY A 90 8.60 5.74 -0.82
N ALA A 91 8.85 4.89 -1.80
CA ALA A 91 8.76 5.28 -3.20
C ALA A 91 7.29 5.29 -3.64
N THR A 92 6.91 6.27 -4.46
CA THR A 92 5.54 6.45 -4.96
C THR A 92 5.30 5.82 -6.34
N SER A 93 6.29 5.12 -6.88
CA SER A 93 6.17 4.30 -8.09
C SER A 93 7.19 3.15 -8.07
N VAL A 94 6.91 2.12 -8.85
CA VAL A 94 7.80 0.96 -9.02
C VAL A 94 9.14 1.39 -9.63
N GLU A 95 9.11 2.32 -10.58
CA GLU A 95 10.30 2.87 -11.25
C GLU A 95 11.19 3.60 -10.24
N ASN A 96 10.60 4.45 -9.38
CA ASN A 96 11.32 5.16 -8.34
C ASN A 96 11.93 4.21 -7.32
N ALA A 97 11.24 3.12 -6.97
CA ALA A 97 11.78 2.11 -6.07
C ALA A 97 12.99 1.39 -6.69
N LYS A 98 12.93 1.04 -7.98
CA LYS A 98 14.06 0.46 -8.73
C LYS A 98 15.23 1.44 -8.83
N LEU A 99 14.96 2.70 -9.18
CA LEU A 99 15.99 3.75 -9.23
C LEU A 99 16.68 3.97 -7.87
N ALA A 100 15.93 3.86 -6.77
CA ALA A 100 16.49 3.94 -5.43
C ALA A 100 17.44 2.75 -5.13
N ALA A 101 17.05 1.53 -5.54
CA ALA A 101 17.90 0.35 -5.42
C ALA A 101 19.19 0.49 -6.25
N ASP A 102 19.09 0.92 -7.51
CA ASP A 102 20.26 1.15 -8.39
C ASP A 102 21.18 2.24 -7.84
N LYS A 103 20.59 3.28 -7.24
CA LYS A 103 21.35 4.34 -6.57
C LYS A 103 22.11 3.82 -5.37
N LEU A 104 21.50 2.96 -4.54
CA LEU A 104 22.20 2.28 -3.45
C LEU A 104 23.44 1.53 -3.99
N ILE A 105 23.26 0.67 -4.99
CA ILE A 105 24.36 -0.11 -5.57
C ILE A 105 25.48 0.80 -6.10
N SER A 106 25.11 1.89 -6.76
CA SER A 106 26.06 2.89 -7.27
C SER A 106 26.87 3.57 -6.15
N ILE A 107 26.23 3.86 -5.00
CA ILE A 107 26.89 4.43 -3.83
C ILE A 107 27.87 3.42 -3.24
N LEU A 108 27.47 2.17 -3.06
CA LEU A 108 28.32 1.11 -2.53
C LEU A 108 29.57 0.89 -3.39
N LYS A 109 29.42 0.87 -4.71
CA LYS A 109 30.54 0.81 -5.66
C LYS A 109 31.51 1.98 -5.49
N LYS A 110 31.00 3.22 -5.32
CA LYS A 110 31.84 4.42 -5.13
C LYS A 110 32.68 4.40 -3.86
N VAL A 111 32.17 3.77 -2.80
CA VAL A 111 32.92 3.62 -1.55
C VAL A 111 33.70 2.31 -1.48
N SER A 112 33.88 1.63 -2.62
CA SER A 112 34.60 0.36 -2.74
C SER A 112 34.06 -0.75 -1.83
N PHE A 113 32.74 -0.70 -1.56
CA PHE A 113 32.07 -1.74 -0.79
C PHE A 113 31.65 -2.89 -1.72
N PRO A 114 31.74 -4.17 -1.28
CA PRO A 114 31.25 -5.28 -2.07
C PRO A 114 29.80 -5.05 -2.51
N SER A 115 29.53 -5.16 -3.80
CA SER A 115 28.25 -4.77 -4.38
C SER A 115 27.74 -5.74 -5.45
N ASP A 116 28.02 -7.03 -5.27
CA ASP A 116 27.38 -8.08 -6.06
C ASP A 116 25.92 -8.16 -5.64
N SER A 117 25.02 -7.59 -6.43
CA SER A 117 23.62 -7.44 -6.08
C SER A 117 22.75 -8.50 -6.74
N SER A 118 21.79 -9.04 -5.98
CA SER A 118 20.67 -9.76 -6.55
C SER A 118 19.66 -8.79 -7.18
N PRO A 119 18.83 -9.25 -8.12
CA PRO A 119 17.77 -8.43 -8.69
C PRO A 119 16.86 -7.86 -7.59
N PHE A 120 16.52 -6.57 -7.73
CA PHE A 120 15.50 -5.93 -6.89
C PHE A 120 14.12 -6.48 -7.22
N THR A 121 13.40 -6.92 -6.21
CA THR A 121 12.04 -7.47 -6.36
C THR A 121 11.05 -6.63 -5.56
N VAL A 122 9.97 -6.19 -6.21
CA VAL A 122 8.84 -5.56 -5.54
C VAL A 122 8.14 -6.62 -4.68
N ARG A 123 7.80 -6.26 -3.45
CA ARG A 123 7.17 -7.15 -2.48
C ARG A 123 5.78 -6.70 -2.07
N ASN A 124 5.53 -5.39 -2.12
CA ASN A 124 4.24 -4.84 -1.79
C ASN A 124 4.08 -3.48 -2.47
N VAL A 125 2.92 -3.27 -3.04
CA VAL A 125 2.46 -1.99 -3.56
C VAL A 125 1.25 -1.58 -2.74
N VAL A 126 1.30 -0.41 -2.14
CA VAL A 126 0.18 0.19 -1.43
C VAL A 126 -0.37 1.32 -2.28
N GLY A 127 -1.65 1.29 -2.50
CA GLY A 127 -2.35 2.36 -3.19
C GLY A 127 -3.52 2.89 -2.38
N SER A 128 -3.96 4.07 -2.72
CA SER A 128 -5.15 4.68 -2.14
C SER A 128 -6.07 5.18 -3.23
N THR A 129 -7.35 5.24 -2.89
CA THR A 129 -8.40 5.81 -3.73
C THR A 129 -9.49 6.42 -2.85
N ASP A 130 -10.32 7.25 -3.47
CA ASP A 130 -11.49 7.84 -2.85
C ASP A 130 -12.67 7.60 -3.80
N VAL A 131 -13.70 6.88 -3.36
CA VAL A 131 -14.88 6.55 -4.18
C VAL A 131 -15.88 7.69 -4.27
N ARG A 132 -15.65 8.82 -3.58
CA ARG A 132 -16.44 10.04 -3.62
C ARG A 132 -17.86 9.92 -3.05
N PHE A 133 -18.11 8.91 -2.24
CA PHE A 133 -19.36 8.77 -1.48
C PHE A 133 -19.12 8.04 -0.17
N ARG A 134 -19.96 8.29 0.81
CA ARG A 134 -19.91 7.58 2.10
C ARG A 134 -20.42 6.15 1.94
N VAL A 135 -19.75 5.21 2.63
CA VAL A 135 -20.06 3.76 2.54
C VAL A 135 -20.64 3.26 3.87
N ARG A 136 -21.75 2.54 3.80
CA ARG A 136 -22.36 1.88 4.95
C ARG A 136 -21.61 0.57 5.24
N LEU A 137 -20.60 0.63 6.13
CA LEU A 137 -19.71 -0.48 6.41
C LEU A 137 -20.39 -1.66 7.10
N GLU A 138 -21.37 -1.42 7.97
CA GLU A 138 -22.13 -2.48 8.67
C GLU A 138 -22.92 -3.36 7.68
N GLY A 139 -23.49 -2.75 6.65
CA GLY A 139 -24.18 -3.49 5.59
C GLY A 139 -23.23 -4.36 4.79
N LEU A 140 -22.11 -3.76 4.36
CA LEU A 140 -21.06 -4.48 3.63
C LEU A 140 -20.48 -5.63 4.46
N ALA A 141 -20.17 -5.40 5.74
CA ALA A 141 -19.63 -6.42 6.64
C ALA A 141 -20.57 -7.60 6.83
N ARG A 142 -21.87 -7.35 7.00
CA ARG A 142 -22.89 -8.37 7.19
C ARG A 142 -23.05 -9.26 5.96
N ASP A 143 -23.14 -8.64 4.78
CA ASP A 143 -23.43 -9.35 3.55
C ASP A 143 -22.18 -10.04 2.97
N HIS A 144 -20.98 -9.54 3.30
CA HIS A 144 -19.68 -10.09 2.89
C HIS A 144 -18.87 -10.69 4.05
N ILE A 145 -19.53 -11.22 5.08
CA ILE A 145 -18.93 -11.71 6.33
C ILE A 145 -17.74 -12.67 6.14
N ARG A 146 -17.72 -13.42 5.05
CA ARG A 146 -16.63 -14.37 4.74
C ARG A 146 -15.32 -13.71 4.35
N PHE A 147 -15.37 -12.45 3.89
CA PHE A 147 -14.23 -11.70 3.37
C PHE A 147 -13.91 -10.48 4.23
N CYS A 148 -14.79 -10.11 5.15
CA CYS A 148 -14.70 -8.87 5.93
C CYS A 148 -14.44 -9.13 7.40
N THR A 149 -13.73 -8.19 8.02
CA THR A 149 -13.65 -7.99 9.47
C THR A 149 -13.94 -6.52 9.73
N TYR A 150 -14.93 -6.22 10.59
CA TYR A 150 -15.27 -4.86 10.95
C TYR A 150 -15.55 -4.78 12.44
N GLU A 151 -14.67 -4.12 13.17
CA GLU A 151 -14.69 -3.92 14.61
C GLU A 151 -14.39 -2.44 14.90
N PRO A 152 -15.39 -1.56 14.78
CA PRO A 152 -15.19 -0.11 14.83
C PRO A 152 -14.59 0.40 16.16
N GLU A 153 -14.75 -0.34 17.25
CA GLU A 153 -14.13 -0.03 18.55
C GLU A 153 -12.61 -0.23 18.55
N MET A 154 -12.09 -1.08 17.66
CA MET A 154 -10.65 -1.36 17.57
C MET A 154 -10.01 -0.67 16.37
N PHE A 155 -10.72 -0.59 15.25
CA PHE A 155 -10.22 0.02 14.02
C PHE A 155 -11.39 0.60 13.22
N PRO A 156 -11.34 1.90 12.82
CA PRO A 156 -12.46 2.59 12.19
C PRO A 156 -12.78 2.13 10.77
N GLY A 157 -11.88 1.37 10.14
CA GLY A 157 -12.05 0.86 8.78
C GLY A 157 -12.51 -0.60 8.75
N LEU A 158 -13.21 -0.97 7.68
CA LEU A 158 -13.53 -2.35 7.37
C LEU A 158 -12.36 -2.99 6.63
N ILE A 159 -11.88 -4.12 7.11
CA ILE A 159 -10.82 -4.91 6.49
C ILE A 159 -11.46 -5.93 5.55
N TYR A 160 -11.29 -5.73 4.25
CA TYR A 160 -11.76 -6.65 3.21
C TYR A 160 -10.61 -7.44 2.62
N ARG A 161 -10.64 -8.77 2.73
CA ARG A 161 -9.62 -9.67 2.17
C ARG A 161 -10.07 -10.24 0.85
N MET A 162 -9.47 -9.77 -0.23
CA MET A 162 -9.75 -10.25 -1.59
C MET A 162 -8.83 -11.42 -1.94
N MET A 163 -9.36 -12.43 -2.62
CA MET A 163 -8.59 -13.62 -3.00
C MET A 163 -7.95 -13.48 -4.39
N HIS A 164 -8.62 -12.79 -5.32
CA HIS A 164 -8.16 -12.61 -6.70
C HIS A 164 -8.49 -11.19 -7.20
N PRO A 165 -7.48 -10.28 -7.27
CA PRO A 165 -6.08 -10.45 -6.83
C PRO A 165 -5.99 -10.65 -5.32
N LYS A 166 -4.92 -11.29 -4.86
CA LYS A 166 -4.69 -11.49 -3.42
C LYS A 166 -4.22 -10.18 -2.79
N CYS A 167 -5.13 -9.47 -2.16
CA CYS A 167 -4.86 -8.19 -1.52
C CYS A 167 -5.83 -7.92 -0.37
N THR A 168 -5.52 -6.90 0.41
CA THR A 168 -6.36 -6.41 1.51
C THR A 168 -6.77 -4.98 1.22
N LEU A 169 -8.06 -4.69 1.36
CA LEU A 169 -8.61 -3.35 1.24
C LEU A 169 -9.05 -2.89 2.63
N LEU A 170 -8.63 -1.70 3.01
CA LEU A 170 -9.10 -0.99 4.19
C LEU A 170 -10.11 0.05 3.70
N ILE A 171 -11.38 -0.15 4.01
CA ILE A 171 -12.48 0.68 3.51
C ILE A 171 -13.01 1.51 4.66
N PHE A 172 -13.04 2.82 4.49
CA PHE A 172 -13.51 3.76 5.51
C PHE A 172 -14.90 4.32 5.15
N ILE A 173 -15.63 4.75 6.18
CA ILE A 173 -16.98 5.35 6.03
C ILE A 173 -16.94 6.55 5.07
N SER A 174 -15.86 7.34 5.10
CA SER A 174 -15.64 8.51 4.25
C SER A 174 -15.60 8.19 2.74
N GLY A 175 -15.43 6.91 2.37
CA GLY A 175 -15.19 6.49 0.99
C GLY A 175 -13.72 6.39 0.61
N LYS A 176 -12.81 6.73 1.51
CA LYS A 176 -11.39 6.47 1.32
C LYS A 176 -11.11 4.98 1.42
N ILE A 177 -10.24 4.47 0.55
CA ILE A 177 -9.84 3.05 0.52
C ILE A 177 -8.34 2.96 0.37
N VAL A 178 -7.72 2.13 1.20
CA VAL A 178 -6.31 1.73 1.08
C VAL A 178 -6.24 0.30 0.59
N ILE A 179 -5.47 0.05 -0.46
CA ILE A 179 -5.28 -1.28 -1.05
C ILE A 179 -3.83 -1.69 -0.83
N THR A 180 -3.61 -2.81 -0.18
CA THR A 180 -2.27 -3.31 0.17
C THR A 180 -2.16 -4.81 -0.08
N GLY A 181 -0.93 -5.32 -0.15
CA GLY A 181 -0.67 -6.74 -0.43
C GLY A 181 -0.57 -7.07 -1.91
N CYS A 182 -0.64 -6.07 -2.80
CA CYS A 182 -0.43 -6.24 -4.23
C CYS A 182 1.06 -6.32 -4.58
N GLU A 183 1.43 -7.07 -5.60
CA GLU A 183 2.78 -7.12 -6.14
C GLU A 183 3.00 -6.12 -7.30
N SER A 184 1.90 -5.61 -7.87
CA SER A 184 1.93 -4.61 -8.94
C SER A 184 0.80 -3.59 -8.81
N PRO A 185 0.97 -2.38 -9.41
CA PRO A 185 -0.10 -1.38 -9.48
C PRO A 185 -1.36 -1.90 -10.19
N ALA A 186 -1.19 -2.70 -11.24
CA ALA A 186 -2.29 -3.28 -12.02
C ALA A 186 -3.19 -4.20 -11.18
N GLU A 187 -2.61 -4.93 -10.22
CA GLU A 187 -3.42 -5.72 -9.27
C GLU A 187 -4.26 -4.83 -8.36
N GLY A 188 -3.72 -3.70 -7.91
CA GLY A 188 -4.47 -2.72 -7.11
C GLY A 188 -5.63 -2.11 -7.89
N GLU A 189 -5.41 -1.75 -9.14
CA GLU A 189 -6.47 -1.26 -10.05
C GLU A 189 -7.54 -2.33 -10.31
N LYS A 190 -7.12 -3.58 -10.56
CA LYS A 190 -8.05 -4.72 -10.73
C LYS A 190 -8.86 -4.99 -9.46
N ALA A 191 -8.24 -4.87 -8.28
CA ALA A 191 -8.94 -5.01 -7.00
C ALA A 191 -10.01 -3.93 -6.81
N LEU A 192 -9.66 -2.67 -7.10
CA LEU A 192 -10.60 -1.55 -7.07
C LEU A 192 -11.78 -1.77 -8.03
N GLY A 193 -11.50 -2.16 -9.28
CA GLY A 193 -12.53 -2.44 -10.27
C GLY A 193 -13.50 -3.54 -9.85
N LYS A 194 -13.02 -4.55 -9.10
CA LYS A 194 -13.86 -5.64 -8.60
C LYS A 194 -14.72 -5.24 -7.41
N ILE A 195 -14.20 -4.43 -6.48
CA ILE A 195 -14.95 -4.05 -5.28
C ILE A 195 -15.96 -2.92 -5.53
N PHE A 196 -15.67 -2.03 -6.49
CA PHE A 196 -16.44 -0.81 -6.72
C PHE A 196 -17.94 -1.07 -6.97
N PRO A 197 -18.38 -2.04 -7.80
CA PRO A 197 -19.78 -2.37 -7.97
C PRO A 197 -20.50 -2.77 -6.68
N ALA A 198 -19.80 -3.47 -5.78
CA ALA A 198 -20.32 -3.81 -4.47
C ALA A 198 -20.48 -2.55 -3.61
N LEU A 199 -19.48 -1.66 -3.61
CA LEU A 199 -19.54 -0.42 -2.82
C LEU A 199 -20.70 0.49 -3.22
N LEU A 200 -21.07 0.54 -4.49
CA LEU A 200 -22.23 1.30 -4.97
C LEU A 200 -23.54 0.86 -4.31
N GLN A 201 -23.67 -0.44 -3.95
CA GLN A 201 -24.86 -0.97 -3.27
C GLN A 201 -24.96 -0.50 -1.81
N TYR A 202 -23.84 -0.14 -1.22
CA TYR A 202 -23.74 0.33 0.18
C TYR A 202 -23.48 1.84 0.26
N ARG A 203 -23.68 2.56 -0.83
CA ARG A 203 -23.62 4.03 -0.83
C ARG A 203 -24.67 4.60 0.12
N LEU A 204 -24.22 5.42 1.08
CA LEU A 204 -25.12 6.22 1.89
C LEU A 204 -25.71 7.33 1.01
N ARG A 205 -27.03 7.39 0.92
CA ARG A 205 -27.73 8.51 0.29
C ARG A 205 -27.69 9.66 1.27
N GLU A 206 -27.37 10.84 0.81
CA GLU A 206 -27.59 12.08 1.55
C GLU A 206 -29.08 12.40 1.54
N ASP A 207 -29.88 11.64 2.29
CA ASP A 207 -31.25 12.02 2.60
C ASP A 207 -31.20 12.85 3.89
N SER A 208 -31.33 14.15 3.70
CA SER A 208 -31.83 15.20 4.60
C SER A 208 -31.89 14.89 6.09
N SER A 209 -31.28 15.80 6.84
CA SER A 209 -31.46 16.04 8.28
C SER A 209 -30.85 15.00 9.22
N ASP A 210 -29.59 15.20 9.54
CA ASP A 210 -29.13 15.37 10.93
C ASP A 210 -27.79 16.11 10.87
N ASP A 211 -27.89 17.45 10.83
CA ASP A 211 -26.83 18.36 11.18
C ASP A 211 -26.59 18.19 12.68
N GLU A 212 -25.41 17.69 13.07
CA GLU A 212 -24.70 18.15 14.28
C GLU A 212 -23.33 17.46 14.31
N ASP A 213 -22.30 18.32 14.42
CA ASP A 213 -20.88 18.05 14.70
C ASP A 213 -19.93 17.82 13.51
N GLU A 214 -19.82 18.81 12.61
CA GLU A 214 -18.58 19.09 11.88
C GLU A 214 -17.72 20.06 12.72
N GLN A 215 -16.83 19.53 13.55
CA GLN A 215 -15.61 20.23 13.91
C GLN A 215 -14.54 19.83 12.89
N GLU A 216 -14.29 20.75 11.95
CA GLU A 216 -13.11 20.70 11.08
C GLU A 216 -11.87 20.90 11.93
N ASP A 217 -11.23 19.79 12.30
CA ASP A 217 -9.86 19.80 12.80
C ASP A 217 -8.94 19.53 11.62
N GLU A 218 -8.18 20.56 11.17
CA GLU A 218 -7.16 20.49 10.11
C GLU A 218 -5.91 19.66 10.54
N SER A 219 -6.04 18.76 11.49
CA SER A 219 -5.04 17.75 11.78
C SER A 219 -5.15 16.61 10.77
N MET A 220 -4.02 16.17 10.24
CA MET A 220 -3.89 14.99 9.39
C MET A 220 -4.75 13.88 9.95
N SER A 221 -5.78 13.43 9.20
CA SER A 221 -6.77 12.49 9.70
C SER A 221 -6.07 11.19 10.15
N ASP A 222 -6.62 10.51 11.15
CA ASP A 222 -6.07 9.23 11.61
C ASP A 222 -5.94 8.22 10.47
N GLU A 223 -6.75 8.35 9.42
CA GLU A 223 -6.70 7.59 8.18
C GLU A 223 -5.42 7.87 7.39
N ASP A 224 -5.01 9.13 7.25
CA ASP A 224 -3.79 9.52 6.53
C ASP A 224 -2.54 9.14 7.34
N ARG A 225 -2.62 9.20 8.67
CA ARG A 225 -1.56 8.77 9.58
C ARG A 225 -1.35 7.26 9.51
N TRP A 226 -2.42 6.48 9.46
CA TRP A 226 -2.34 5.01 9.36
C TRP A 226 -1.72 4.55 8.04
N VAL A 227 -2.01 5.22 6.91
CA VAL A 227 -1.38 4.95 5.61
C VAL A 227 0.14 5.16 5.67
N ALA A 228 0.60 6.17 6.42
CA ALA A 228 2.03 6.48 6.59
C ALA A 228 2.74 5.49 7.52
N GLU A 229 2.07 4.97 8.55
CA GLU A 229 2.64 4.11 9.58
C GLU A 229 2.49 2.60 9.29
N SER A 230 1.53 2.19 8.45
CA SER A 230 1.19 0.78 8.20
C SER A 230 2.08 0.09 7.16
N ALA A 231 3.22 0.64 6.79
CA ALA A 231 4.21 -0.12 6.02
C ALA A 231 4.85 -1.16 6.96
N PRO A 232 4.56 -2.47 6.82
CA PRO A 232 5.19 -3.48 7.65
C PRO A 232 6.70 -3.47 7.42
N ILE A 233 7.44 -3.30 8.50
CA ILE A 233 8.91 -3.37 8.54
C ILE A 233 9.38 -4.78 8.23
#